data_bee1bbdca809cfb061f44d8f9880f8e8
#
_entry.id   bee1bbdca809cfb061f44d8f9880f8e8
#
_cell.length_a   1.000
_cell.length_b   1.000
_cell.length_c   1.000
_cell.angle_alpha   90.00
_cell.angle_beta   90.00
_cell.angle_gamma   90.00
#
_symmetry.space_group_name_H-M   'P 1'
#
loop_
_entity.id
_entity.type
_entity.pdbx_description
1 polymer ?
#
loop_
_entity_poly.entity_id
_entity_poly.type
_entity_poly.pdbx_seq_one_letter_code
_entity_poly.pdbx_strand_id
1 'polypeptide(L)'
;MTGNRRLAAALLAVLVCALTTTSPVGAITAPDWSGLDARDYAGPIPSAGDVIAAVPLNPALSVRGAGEAFRILYATVDQHAEPAVSTAAVFTPRTAPPPGGWPVVAWAHGTVGLGDDCTPSALPRSARDDEYLTHWLDQGYVVVGTDYAGLGTPGLMSYLNSTAEAHSVVDSVRAVHHLDLPLSPKWAIIGQSQGGGAAVNSAWWADRLTAGAGLDYRGVVATGTPANIERVFARAGPDLPPRQTPPAAISYTSYILAALREAHPELGIDKVLTPRGRELADAAQSLCKPALDQRVGTTTLNDLFSAPVGSLPGIDAALDSFMGTPTEGYSRPIFLGQGLLDSDVPPLSTQTLYQQLTDNHQDVELHIYPDQDHSGTVIASMPDSTRFLQRVMAG
;
A
#
# COMPACT_ATOMS: atom_id res chain seq x y z
N MET A 1 -41.15 -75.15 30.46
CA MET A 1 -39.74 -75.43 30.69
C MET A 1 -38.94 -74.43 29.84
N THR A 2 -38.47 -73.41 30.44
CA THR A 2 -38.05 -72.13 29.85
C THR A 2 -36.55 -72.11 29.80
N GLY A 3 -35.99 -71.89 28.62
CA GLY A 3 -34.55 -71.71 28.39
C GLY A 3 -34.22 -70.24 28.00
N ASN A 4 -33.67 -69.54 28.92
CA ASN A 4 -33.10 -68.18 28.69
C ASN A 4 -31.78 -68.26 27.91
N ARG A 5 -31.77 -67.63 26.73
CA ARG A 5 -30.50 -67.29 26.06
C ARG A 5 -30.23 -65.80 26.20
N ARG A 6 -29.18 -65.48 26.91
CA ARG A 6 -28.62 -64.13 27.01
C ARG A 6 -27.75 -63.85 25.78
N LEU A 7 -28.16 -62.88 24.98
CA LEU A 7 -27.30 -62.26 23.93
C LEU A 7 -26.37 -61.26 24.58
N ALA A 8 -25.08 -61.47 24.44
CA ALA A 8 -24.06 -60.48 24.74
C ALA A 8 -23.89 -59.57 23.53
N ALA A 9 -24.19 -58.31 23.69
CA ALA A 9 -23.90 -57.25 22.72
C ALA A 9 -22.49 -56.75 22.93
N ALA A 10 -21.59 -56.99 21.97
CA ALA A 10 -20.26 -56.38 21.92
C ALA A 10 -20.36 -54.99 21.34
N LEU A 11 -20.10 -53.94 22.16
CA LEU A 11 -19.92 -52.57 21.69
C LEU A 11 -18.51 -52.41 21.12
N LEU A 12 -18.40 -52.23 19.81
CA LEU A 12 -17.18 -51.85 19.13
C LEU A 12 -17.12 -50.30 19.18
N ALA A 13 -16.25 -49.76 20.07
CA ALA A 13 -15.92 -48.36 20.11
C ALA A 13 -14.96 -48.03 18.95
N VAL A 14 -15.46 -47.39 17.89
CA VAL A 14 -14.61 -46.84 16.83
C VAL A 14 -14.04 -45.50 17.32
N LEU A 15 -12.76 -45.51 17.66
CA LEU A 15 -11.98 -44.30 17.98
C LEU A 15 -11.67 -43.56 16.69
N VAL A 16 -12.49 -42.55 16.32
CA VAL A 16 -12.18 -41.64 15.22
C VAL A 16 -11.11 -40.66 15.70
N CYS A 17 -9.85 -40.95 15.39
CA CYS A 17 -8.77 -39.97 15.50
C CYS A 17 -9.02 -38.87 14.45
N ALA A 18 -9.60 -37.76 14.84
CA ALA A 18 -9.61 -36.54 14.05
C ALA A 18 -8.17 -36.02 13.95
N LEU A 19 -7.48 -36.39 12.87
CA LEU A 19 -6.24 -35.72 12.48
C LEU A 19 -6.61 -34.28 12.09
N THR A 20 -6.47 -33.35 13.03
CA THR A 20 -6.43 -31.91 12.69
C THR A 20 -5.17 -31.68 11.89
N THR A 21 -5.29 -31.69 10.58
CA THR A 21 -4.25 -31.16 9.70
C THR A 21 -4.19 -29.65 9.94
N THR A 22 -3.29 -29.22 10.84
CA THR A 22 -2.84 -27.84 10.85
C THR A 22 -2.17 -27.62 9.50
N SER A 23 -2.80 -26.84 8.64
CA SER A 23 -2.16 -26.34 7.42
C SER A 23 -0.86 -25.68 7.84
N PRO A 24 0.29 -25.98 7.23
CA PRO A 24 1.51 -25.29 7.57
C PRO A 24 1.27 -23.80 7.26
N VAL A 25 1.54 -22.94 8.26
CA VAL A 25 1.71 -21.50 8.04
C VAL A 25 2.68 -21.41 6.88
N GLY A 26 2.24 -20.80 5.76
CA GLY A 26 3.04 -20.71 4.55
C GLY A 26 4.43 -20.19 4.94
N ALA A 27 5.46 -20.91 4.53
CA ALA A 27 6.83 -20.47 4.76
C ALA A 27 6.94 -19.04 4.18
N ILE A 28 7.43 -18.10 5.01
CA ILE A 28 7.72 -16.74 4.52
C ILE A 28 8.75 -16.93 3.43
N THR A 29 8.37 -16.62 2.19
CA THR A 29 9.27 -16.70 1.04
C THR A 29 10.34 -15.63 1.25
N ALA A 30 11.61 -16.02 1.28
CA ALA A 30 12.69 -15.04 1.33
C ALA A 30 12.66 -14.16 0.08
N PRO A 31 12.97 -12.85 0.20
CA PRO A 31 13.05 -11.96 -0.95
C PRO A 31 14.06 -12.44 -1.99
N ASP A 32 13.69 -12.33 -3.26
CA ASP A 32 14.58 -12.50 -4.40
C ASP A 32 14.82 -11.12 -5.03
N TRP A 33 15.99 -10.60 -4.85
CA TRP A 33 16.35 -9.25 -5.29
C TRP A 33 16.62 -9.15 -6.80
N SER A 34 16.47 -10.21 -7.57
CA SER A 34 16.77 -10.26 -9.02
C SER A 34 18.19 -9.79 -9.38
N GLY A 35 19.15 -9.95 -8.44
CA GLY A 35 20.52 -9.45 -8.60
C GLY A 35 20.71 -7.96 -8.29
N LEU A 36 19.67 -7.25 -7.86
CA LEU A 36 19.71 -5.83 -7.47
C LEU A 36 19.23 -5.68 -6.00
N ASP A 37 20.09 -6.02 -5.06
CA ASP A 37 19.86 -5.78 -3.63
C ASP A 37 20.30 -4.33 -3.29
N ALA A 38 19.34 -3.51 -2.87
CA ALA A 38 19.56 -2.09 -2.61
C ALA A 38 19.49 -1.72 -1.12
N ARG A 39 19.35 -2.70 -0.21
CA ARG A 39 19.16 -2.44 1.23
C ARG A 39 20.27 -1.62 1.85
N ASP A 40 21.50 -1.85 1.44
CA ASP A 40 22.68 -1.15 1.94
C ASP A 40 23.28 -0.20 0.87
N TYR A 41 22.44 0.34 -0.04
CA TYR A 41 22.93 1.23 -1.08
C TYR A 41 23.59 2.48 -0.47
N ALA A 42 24.86 2.70 -0.81
CA ALA A 42 25.66 3.83 -0.35
C ALA A 42 26.34 4.57 -1.52
N GLY A 43 25.84 4.35 -2.75
CA GLY A 43 26.34 5.02 -3.95
C GLY A 43 25.83 6.46 -4.07
N PRO A 44 26.25 7.19 -5.10
CA PRO A 44 25.76 8.52 -5.40
C PRO A 44 24.24 8.49 -5.68
N ILE A 45 23.50 9.47 -5.15
CA ILE A 45 22.09 9.65 -5.44
C ILE A 45 21.96 10.81 -6.43
N PRO A 46 21.56 10.56 -7.68
CA PRO A 46 21.35 11.60 -8.68
C PRO A 46 20.06 12.40 -8.42
N SER A 47 19.59 13.16 -9.40
CA SER A 47 18.34 13.90 -9.26
C SER A 47 17.14 12.96 -9.10
N ALA A 48 16.17 13.34 -8.27
CA ALA A 48 14.94 12.57 -8.10
C ALA A 48 14.29 12.23 -9.46
N GLY A 49 13.89 10.98 -9.63
CA GLY A 49 13.38 10.43 -10.90
C GLY A 49 14.44 9.89 -11.86
N ASP A 50 15.73 10.00 -11.54
CA ASP A 50 16.77 9.35 -12.35
C ASP A 50 16.93 7.88 -11.99
N VAL A 51 17.15 7.02 -13.00
CA VAL A 51 17.47 5.60 -12.82
C VAL A 51 18.95 5.45 -12.42
N ILE A 52 19.19 4.68 -11.38
CA ILE A 52 20.52 4.33 -10.91
C ILE A 52 20.95 2.97 -11.49
N ALA A 53 20.02 2.01 -11.48
CA ALA A 53 20.24 0.67 -12.02
C ALA A 53 18.92 0.07 -12.52
N ALA A 54 19.02 -0.81 -13.51
CA ALA A 54 17.91 -1.60 -14.02
C ALA A 54 18.41 -3.01 -14.34
N VAL A 55 17.69 -4.03 -13.91
CA VAL A 55 17.99 -5.44 -14.18
C VAL A 55 16.72 -6.17 -14.62
N PRO A 56 16.80 -7.26 -15.38
CA PRO A 56 15.63 -8.13 -15.60
C PRO A 56 15.07 -8.62 -14.27
N LEU A 57 13.76 -8.53 -14.10
CA LEU A 57 13.08 -9.10 -12.93
C LEU A 57 13.08 -10.62 -13.01
N ASN A 58 13.34 -11.32 -11.90
CA ASN A 58 13.16 -12.76 -11.85
C ASN A 58 11.74 -13.13 -12.32
N PRO A 59 11.59 -14.02 -13.33
CA PRO A 59 10.28 -14.39 -13.87
C PRO A 59 9.28 -14.88 -12.83
N ALA A 60 9.74 -15.47 -11.71
CA ALA A 60 8.87 -15.90 -10.60
C ALA A 60 8.22 -14.73 -9.84
N LEU A 61 8.75 -13.51 -9.99
CA LEU A 61 8.24 -12.28 -9.38
C LEU A 61 7.40 -11.43 -10.36
N SER A 62 7.34 -11.84 -11.63
CA SER A 62 6.59 -11.15 -12.67
C SER A 62 5.09 -11.42 -12.52
N VAL A 63 4.28 -10.60 -13.18
CA VAL A 63 2.83 -10.80 -13.31
C VAL A 63 2.50 -11.54 -14.62
N ARG A 64 1.39 -12.28 -14.61
CA ARG A 64 1.01 -13.16 -15.74
C ARG A 64 0.86 -12.44 -17.09
N GLY A 65 0.43 -11.19 -17.07
CA GLY A 65 0.21 -10.37 -18.27
C GLY A 65 1.47 -9.71 -18.83
N ALA A 66 2.62 -9.78 -18.15
CA ALA A 66 3.82 -9.08 -18.56
C ALA A 66 4.48 -9.67 -19.83
N GLY A 67 4.93 -8.80 -20.73
CA GLY A 67 5.85 -9.09 -21.82
C GLY A 67 7.27 -9.16 -21.30
N GLU A 68 7.84 -8.01 -20.96
CA GLU A 68 9.11 -7.89 -20.26
C GLU A 68 8.87 -7.36 -18.84
N ALA A 69 9.78 -7.67 -17.93
CA ALA A 69 9.73 -7.19 -16.55
C ALA A 69 11.14 -6.82 -16.07
N PHE A 70 11.22 -5.69 -15.35
CA PHE A 70 12.47 -5.16 -14.81
C PHE A 70 12.31 -4.85 -13.33
N ARG A 71 13.41 -4.96 -12.59
CA ARG A 71 13.57 -4.34 -11.29
C ARG A 71 14.50 -3.14 -11.46
N ILE A 72 14.08 -1.97 -10.99
CA ILE A 72 14.87 -0.74 -11.08
C ILE A 72 15.20 -0.21 -9.68
N LEU A 73 16.33 0.47 -9.56
CA LEU A 73 16.71 1.35 -8.47
C LEU A 73 16.73 2.77 -9.01
N TYR A 74 16.04 3.69 -8.34
CA TYR A 74 15.91 5.07 -8.78
C TYR A 74 16.03 6.05 -7.61
N ALA A 75 16.40 7.29 -7.92
CA ALA A 75 16.49 8.38 -6.97
C ALA A 75 15.11 8.98 -6.69
N THR A 76 14.86 9.33 -5.44
CA THR A 76 13.65 9.98 -4.96
C THR A 76 13.97 10.86 -3.75
N VAL A 77 12.96 11.23 -2.97
CA VAL A 77 13.08 12.06 -1.76
C VAL A 77 12.37 11.36 -0.60
N ASP A 78 12.98 11.38 0.58
CA ASP A 78 12.45 10.78 1.81
C ASP A 78 11.51 11.72 2.59
N GLN A 79 11.11 11.29 3.79
CA GLN A 79 10.25 12.02 4.72
C GLN A 79 10.90 13.26 5.35
N HIS A 80 12.21 13.39 5.24
CA HIS A 80 12.98 14.55 5.71
C HIS A 80 13.27 15.54 4.58
N ALA A 81 12.71 15.34 3.39
CA ALA A 81 13.01 16.08 2.17
C ALA A 81 14.48 15.95 1.73
N GLU A 82 15.15 14.85 2.11
CA GLU A 82 16.52 14.55 1.73
C GLU A 82 16.56 13.57 0.55
N PRO A 83 17.64 13.61 -0.27
CA PRO A 83 17.83 12.65 -1.34
C PRO A 83 17.83 11.21 -0.83
N ALA A 84 16.99 10.37 -1.42
CA ALA A 84 16.82 8.96 -1.08
C ALA A 84 16.78 8.09 -2.33
N VAL A 85 16.72 6.79 -2.14
CA VAL A 85 16.52 5.82 -3.22
C VAL A 85 15.30 4.95 -2.93
N SER A 86 14.66 4.49 -4.00
CA SER A 86 13.62 3.47 -3.92
C SER A 86 13.80 2.46 -5.04
N THR A 87 13.15 1.31 -4.91
CA THR A 87 13.07 0.31 -5.97
C THR A 87 11.65 0.22 -6.53
N ALA A 88 11.55 -0.31 -7.75
CA ALA A 88 10.27 -0.57 -8.39
C ALA A 88 10.34 -1.80 -9.29
N ALA A 89 9.19 -2.46 -9.49
CA ALA A 89 9.01 -3.39 -10.59
C ALA A 89 8.33 -2.68 -11.77
N VAL A 90 8.84 -2.92 -12.97
CA VAL A 90 8.29 -2.39 -14.23
C VAL A 90 7.84 -3.58 -15.07
N PHE A 91 6.63 -3.50 -15.61
CA PHE A 91 6.03 -4.54 -16.45
C PHE A 91 5.55 -3.92 -17.75
N THR A 92 5.95 -4.50 -18.90
CA THR A 92 5.44 -4.05 -20.20
C THR A 92 4.29 -4.96 -20.67
N PRO A 93 3.36 -4.45 -21.50
CA PRO A 93 2.38 -5.29 -22.17
C PRO A 93 3.03 -6.31 -23.11
N ARG A 94 2.34 -7.41 -23.38
CA ARG A 94 2.73 -8.37 -24.42
C ARG A 94 2.43 -7.89 -25.84
N THR A 95 1.52 -6.94 -25.96
CA THR A 95 1.14 -6.32 -27.23
C THR A 95 2.21 -5.33 -27.68
N ALA A 96 2.36 -5.15 -28.98
CA ALA A 96 3.23 -4.10 -29.50
C ALA A 96 2.76 -2.70 -29.06
N PRO A 97 3.68 -1.74 -28.87
CA PRO A 97 3.30 -0.37 -28.52
C PRO A 97 2.43 0.26 -29.61
N PRO A 98 1.41 1.02 -29.23
CA PRO A 98 0.65 1.81 -30.19
C PRO A 98 1.52 2.94 -30.76
N PRO A 99 1.07 3.60 -31.85
CA PRO A 99 1.71 4.82 -32.33
C PRO A 99 1.80 5.85 -31.19
N GLY A 100 3.01 6.33 -30.91
CA GLY A 100 3.28 7.24 -29.79
C GLY A 100 3.70 6.57 -28.48
N GLY A 101 3.80 5.24 -28.46
CA GLY A 101 4.28 4.47 -27.30
C GLY A 101 3.18 4.03 -26.32
N TRP A 102 3.50 3.16 -25.41
CA TRP A 102 2.60 2.73 -24.33
C TRP A 102 2.41 3.85 -23.30
N PRO A 103 1.18 4.18 -22.89
CA PRO A 103 0.96 5.00 -21.72
C PRO A 103 1.36 4.25 -20.45
N VAL A 104 1.69 5.00 -19.39
CA VAL A 104 2.20 4.44 -18.12
C VAL A 104 1.12 4.53 -17.04
N VAL A 105 1.02 3.50 -16.21
CA VAL A 105 0.24 3.50 -14.98
C VAL A 105 1.19 3.24 -13.81
N ALA A 106 1.25 4.18 -12.86
CA ALA A 106 1.98 4.01 -11.60
C ALA A 106 1.10 3.25 -10.61
N TRP A 107 1.61 2.13 -10.09
CA TRP A 107 0.97 1.33 -9.05
C TRP A 107 1.51 1.71 -7.67
N ALA A 108 0.62 2.24 -6.84
CA ALA A 108 0.82 2.48 -5.43
C ALA A 108 0.22 1.31 -4.64
N HIS A 109 1.07 0.45 -4.08
CA HIS A 109 0.64 -0.77 -3.40
C HIS A 109 0.08 -0.50 -1.99
N GLY A 110 -0.75 -1.42 -1.50
CA GLY A 110 -1.25 -1.41 -0.13
C GLY A 110 -0.23 -1.90 0.89
N THR A 111 -0.60 -1.89 2.17
CA THR A 111 0.27 -2.21 3.30
C THR A 111 0.84 -3.64 3.23
N VAL A 112 2.15 -3.74 3.24
CA VAL A 112 2.91 -5.01 3.27
C VAL A 112 3.74 -5.16 4.54
N GLY A 113 4.09 -4.07 5.21
CA GLY A 113 5.00 -3.95 6.34
C GLY A 113 6.09 -2.94 6.07
N LEU A 114 6.97 -2.68 7.06
CA LEU A 114 8.07 -1.70 6.94
C LEU A 114 9.44 -2.35 6.82
N GLY A 115 9.56 -3.66 7.13
CA GLY A 115 10.83 -4.37 7.03
C GLY A 115 11.24 -4.61 5.58
N ASP A 116 12.54 -4.62 5.30
CA ASP A 116 13.08 -4.85 3.95
C ASP A 116 12.60 -6.15 3.30
N ASP A 117 12.40 -7.19 4.10
CA ASP A 117 11.88 -8.48 3.63
C ASP A 117 10.42 -8.41 3.14
N CYS A 118 9.75 -7.26 3.27
CA CYS A 118 8.37 -7.04 2.81
C CYS A 118 8.30 -6.40 1.41
N THR A 119 9.44 -6.12 0.79
CA THR A 119 9.56 -5.38 -0.47
C THR A 119 8.79 -6.05 -1.62
N PRO A 120 7.75 -5.42 -2.17
CA PRO A 120 6.90 -6.04 -3.19
C PRO A 120 7.63 -6.45 -4.46
N SER A 121 8.62 -5.67 -4.93
CA SER A 121 9.36 -6.01 -6.14
C SER A 121 10.36 -7.18 -5.95
N ALA A 122 10.57 -7.63 -4.71
CA ALA A 122 11.42 -8.77 -4.36
C ALA A 122 10.61 -10.01 -3.91
N LEU A 123 9.28 -9.95 -3.94
CA LEU A 123 8.36 -11.01 -3.50
C LEU A 123 7.35 -11.35 -4.59
N PRO A 124 6.85 -12.62 -4.62
CA PRO A 124 5.73 -12.98 -5.48
C PRO A 124 4.49 -12.13 -5.15
N ARG A 125 3.79 -11.68 -6.19
CA ARG A 125 2.54 -10.92 -6.03
C ARG A 125 1.43 -11.79 -5.45
N SER A 126 0.51 -11.17 -4.69
CA SER A 126 -0.74 -11.83 -4.32
C SER A 126 -1.55 -12.16 -5.57
N ALA A 127 -2.43 -13.17 -5.50
CA ALA A 127 -3.29 -13.50 -6.63
C ALA A 127 -4.17 -12.31 -7.08
N ARG A 128 -4.63 -11.50 -6.12
CA ARG A 128 -5.38 -10.26 -6.38
C ARG A 128 -4.54 -9.24 -7.16
N ASP A 129 -3.32 -8.97 -6.71
CA ASP A 129 -2.49 -7.95 -7.34
C ASP A 129 -1.97 -8.42 -8.70
N ASP A 130 -1.67 -9.72 -8.85
CA ASP A 130 -1.34 -10.31 -10.15
C ASP A 130 -2.50 -10.16 -11.15
N GLU A 131 -3.74 -10.41 -10.73
CA GLU A 131 -4.94 -10.22 -11.56
C GLU A 131 -5.14 -8.74 -11.91
N TYR A 132 -5.05 -7.84 -10.93
CA TYR A 132 -5.24 -6.41 -11.12
C TYR A 132 -4.19 -5.78 -12.03
N LEU A 133 -2.90 -6.08 -11.81
CA LEU A 133 -1.83 -5.55 -12.66
C LEU A 133 -1.85 -6.14 -14.06
N THR A 134 -2.17 -7.45 -14.19
CA THR A 134 -2.39 -8.10 -15.50
C THR A 134 -3.50 -7.41 -16.28
N HIS A 135 -4.61 -7.03 -15.63
CA HIS A 135 -5.69 -6.30 -16.26
C HIS A 135 -5.19 -4.99 -16.93
N TRP A 136 -4.36 -4.21 -16.25
CA TRP A 136 -3.83 -2.96 -16.81
C TRP A 136 -2.84 -3.19 -17.96
N LEU A 137 -2.03 -4.23 -17.88
CA LEU A 137 -1.18 -4.66 -19.00
C LEU A 137 -2.01 -5.07 -20.22
N ASP A 138 -3.12 -5.80 -20.02
CA ASP A 138 -4.04 -6.19 -21.09
C ASP A 138 -4.77 -4.98 -21.70
N GLN A 139 -4.94 -3.89 -20.96
CA GLN A 139 -5.41 -2.60 -21.48
C GLN A 139 -4.33 -1.81 -22.25
N GLY A 140 -3.09 -2.32 -22.31
CA GLY A 140 -1.99 -1.71 -23.07
C GLY A 140 -1.20 -0.66 -22.29
N TYR A 141 -1.26 -0.65 -20.96
CA TYR A 141 -0.43 0.23 -20.12
C TYR A 141 0.85 -0.46 -19.69
N VAL A 142 1.98 0.24 -19.69
CA VAL A 142 3.14 -0.15 -18.87
C VAL A 142 2.80 0.13 -17.41
N VAL A 143 3.08 -0.83 -16.54
CA VAL A 143 2.87 -0.67 -15.09
C VAL A 143 4.23 -0.50 -14.41
N VAL A 144 4.39 0.57 -13.63
CA VAL A 144 5.51 0.76 -12.72
C VAL A 144 4.98 0.75 -11.28
N GLY A 145 5.41 -0.24 -10.49
CA GLY A 145 5.03 -0.39 -9.08
C GLY A 145 6.21 -0.07 -8.18
N THR A 146 6.21 1.11 -7.56
CA THR A 146 7.21 1.50 -6.55
C THR A 146 7.11 0.66 -5.30
N ASP A 147 8.23 0.45 -4.61
CA ASP A 147 8.26 -0.16 -3.28
C ASP A 147 8.17 0.89 -2.14
N TYR A 148 8.23 2.18 -2.47
CA TYR A 148 8.45 3.35 -1.62
C TYR A 148 9.85 3.43 -0.99
N ALA A 149 10.37 4.63 -0.78
CA ALA A 149 11.67 4.85 -0.13
C ALA A 149 11.70 4.24 1.29
N GLY A 150 12.79 3.59 1.64
CA GLY A 150 12.97 2.94 2.93
C GLY A 150 12.34 1.54 3.02
N LEU A 151 11.79 0.98 1.92
CA LEU A 151 11.35 -0.40 1.87
C LEU A 151 12.26 -1.18 0.89
N GLY A 152 13.16 -2.01 1.44
CA GLY A 152 14.23 -2.67 0.68
C GLY A 152 15.31 -1.72 0.19
N THR A 153 15.42 -0.56 0.80
CA THR A 153 16.42 0.48 0.57
C THR A 153 16.78 1.15 1.90
N PRO A 154 17.89 1.91 2.00
CA PRO A 154 18.30 2.53 3.26
C PRO A 154 17.21 3.41 3.88
N GLY A 155 17.11 3.40 5.20
CA GLY A 155 16.13 4.13 5.99
C GLY A 155 14.94 3.26 6.40
N LEU A 156 13.93 3.89 7.00
CA LEU A 156 12.65 3.26 7.35
C LEU A 156 11.57 3.83 6.44
N MET A 157 10.78 2.96 5.81
CA MET A 157 9.63 3.40 5.02
C MET A 157 8.66 4.22 5.90
N SER A 158 8.37 5.44 5.46
CA SER A 158 7.53 6.38 6.20
C SER A 158 6.05 6.13 5.89
N TYR A 159 5.47 5.18 6.61
CA TYR A 159 4.10 4.66 6.39
C TYR A 159 3.04 5.75 6.48
N LEU A 160 2.24 5.89 5.42
CA LEU A 160 1.23 6.93 5.21
C LEU A 160 1.80 8.37 5.17
N ASN A 161 3.10 8.55 4.99
CA ASN A 161 3.64 9.87 4.76
C ASN A 161 3.25 10.38 3.37
N SER A 162 2.36 11.37 3.35
CA SER A 162 1.74 11.87 2.12
C SER A 162 2.73 12.40 1.09
N THR A 163 3.84 12.98 1.54
CA THR A 163 4.87 13.57 0.67
C THR A 163 5.89 12.53 0.20
N ALA A 164 6.44 11.72 1.11
CA ALA A 164 7.46 10.71 0.75
C ALA A 164 6.89 9.62 -0.17
N GLU A 165 5.65 9.15 0.11
CA GLU A 165 4.98 8.20 -0.78
C GLU A 165 4.67 8.82 -2.15
N ALA A 166 4.25 10.10 -2.20
CA ALA A 166 3.99 10.81 -3.45
C ALA A 166 5.25 10.98 -4.30
N HIS A 167 6.38 11.36 -3.68
CA HIS A 167 7.68 11.39 -4.36
C HIS A 167 8.02 10.03 -4.94
N SER A 168 7.95 8.96 -4.14
CA SER A 168 8.27 7.60 -4.59
C SER A 168 7.42 7.18 -5.81
N VAL A 169 6.11 7.48 -5.81
CA VAL A 169 5.22 7.16 -6.93
C VAL A 169 5.55 7.97 -8.17
N VAL A 170 5.65 9.30 -8.07
CA VAL A 170 5.85 10.17 -9.24
C VAL A 170 7.26 10.02 -9.80
N ASP A 171 8.27 9.90 -8.95
CA ASP A 171 9.66 9.70 -9.39
C ASP A 171 9.86 8.32 -10.05
N SER A 172 9.08 7.29 -9.68
CA SER A 172 9.09 6.00 -10.40
C SER A 172 8.60 6.15 -11.85
N VAL A 173 7.62 7.03 -12.11
CA VAL A 173 7.16 7.34 -13.48
C VAL A 173 8.25 8.07 -14.27
N ARG A 174 8.93 9.04 -13.65
CA ARG A 174 10.08 9.71 -14.29
C ARG A 174 11.18 8.70 -14.60
N ALA A 175 11.48 7.83 -13.65
CA ALA A 175 12.50 6.80 -13.79
C ALA A 175 12.21 5.84 -14.96
N VAL A 176 10.98 5.34 -15.09
CA VAL A 176 10.66 4.41 -16.18
C VAL A 176 10.82 5.05 -17.55
N HIS A 177 10.66 6.38 -17.68
CA HIS A 177 10.88 7.11 -18.92
C HIS A 177 12.38 7.28 -19.28
N HIS A 178 13.30 6.96 -18.36
CA HIS A 178 14.73 6.88 -18.64
C HIS A 178 15.17 5.47 -19.10
N LEU A 179 14.26 4.49 -19.11
CA LEU A 179 14.54 3.19 -19.72
C LEU A 179 14.38 3.26 -21.24
N ASP A 180 15.07 2.39 -21.97
CA ASP A 180 14.90 2.28 -23.44
C ASP A 180 13.62 1.51 -23.78
N LEU A 181 12.47 2.12 -23.44
CA LEU A 181 11.14 1.59 -23.70
C LEU A 181 10.34 2.59 -24.56
N PRO A 182 9.52 2.13 -25.50
CA PRO A 182 8.69 3.00 -26.34
C PRO A 182 7.47 3.50 -25.55
N LEU A 183 7.65 4.49 -24.68
CA LEU A 183 6.64 5.05 -23.81
C LEU A 183 6.01 6.33 -24.40
N SER A 184 4.71 6.48 -24.15
CA SER A 184 3.97 7.71 -24.33
C SER A 184 4.22 8.65 -23.14
N PRO A 185 4.19 9.97 -23.30
CA PRO A 185 4.24 10.89 -22.17
C PRO A 185 3.01 10.81 -21.26
N LYS A 186 1.90 10.20 -21.71
CA LYS A 186 0.66 10.08 -20.95
C LYS A 186 0.81 9.06 -19.83
N TRP A 187 0.40 9.44 -18.62
CA TRP A 187 0.46 8.56 -17.47
C TRP A 187 -0.67 8.83 -16.47
N ALA A 188 -0.98 7.84 -15.67
CA ALA A 188 -1.95 7.91 -14.58
C ALA A 188 -1.47 7.16 -13.35
N ILE A 189 -2.20 7.29 -12.25
CA ILE A 189 -1.89 6.63 -10.99
C ILE A 189 -3.04 5.69 -10.64
N ILE A 190 -2.71 4.50 -10.14
CA ILE A 190 -3.67 3.58 -9.53
C ILE A 190 -3.16 3.18 -8.15
N GLY A 191 -4.04 3.06 -7.16
CA GLY A 191 -3.63 2.67 -5.81
C GLY A 191 -4.74 2.05 -4.99
N GLN A 192 -4.34 1.27 -3.97
CA GLN A 192 -5.26 0.56 -3.10
C GLN A 192 -4.81 0.66 -1.63
N SER A 193 -5.76 0.91 -0.70
CA SER A 193 -5.47 0.97 0.73
C SER A 193 -4.45 2.08 1.05
N GLN A 194 -3.34 1.78 1.77
CA GLN A 194 -2.20 2.69 1.87
C GLN A 194 -1.90 3.34 0.51
N GLY A 195 -1.79 2.52 -0.53
CA GLY A 195 -1.55 3.00 -1.90
C GLY A 195 -2.70 3.83 -2.47
N GLY A 196 -3.93 3.67 -1.99
CA GLY A 196 -5.05 4.56 -2.33
C GLY A 196 -4.82 5.98 -1.79
N GLY A 197 -4.35 6.09 -0.54
CA GLY A 197 -3.91 7.36 0.05
C GLY A 197 -2.71 7.94 -0.68
N ALA A 198 -1.68 7.14 -0.90
CA ALA A 198 -0.48 7.52 -1.66
C ALA A 198 -0.85 8.00 -3.07
N ALA A 199 -1.78 7.33 -3.77
CA ALA A 199 -2.22 7.69 -5.11
C ALA A 199 -2.90 9.07 -5.14
N VAL A 200 -3.82 9.34 -4.20
CA VAL A 200 -4.49 10.65 -4.10
C VAL A 200 -3.47 11.75 -3.78
N ASN A 201 -2.57 11.52 -2.83
CA ASN A 201 -1.50 12.47 -2.52
C ASN A 201 -0.55 12.69 -3.71
N SER A 202 -0.18 11.62 -4.42
CA SER A 202 0.64 11.70 -5.63
C SER A 202 -0.04 12.51 -6.75
N ALA A 203 -1.36 12.38 -6.88
CA ALA A 203 -2.15 13.16 -7.84
C ALA A 203 -2.04 14.68 -7.59
N TRP A 204 -1.97 15.10 -6.34
CA TRP A 204 -1.78 16.50 -5.97
C TRP A 204 -0.37 17.00 -6.29
N TRP A 205 0.63 16.13 -6.18
CA TRP A 205 2.04 16.42 -6.47
C TRP A 205 2.40 16.27 -7.95
N ALA A 206 1.60 15.53 -8.74
CA ALA A 206 1.95 15.05 -10.08
C ALA A 206 2.54 16.12 -11.00
N ASP A 207 1.82 17.22 -11.25
CA ASP A 207 2.28 18.28 -12.14
C ASP A 207 3.49 19.05 -11.60
N ARG A 208 3.59 19.16 -10.27
CA ARG A 208 4.72 19.84 -9.62
C ARG A 208 6.01 19.08 -9.79
N LEU A 209 5.97 17.75 -9.55
CA LEU A 209 7.14 16.88 -9.59
C LEU A 209 7.54 16.52 -11.03
N THR A 210 6.62 16.62 -12.00
CA THR A 210 6.92 16.37 -13.41
C THR A 210 7.10 17.65 -14.23
N ALA A 211 7.15 18.81 -13.58
CA ALA A 211 7.33 20.09 -14.27
C ALA A 211 8.60 20.08 -15.12
N GLY A 212 8.48 20.36 -16.42
CA GLY A 212 9.59 20.36 -17.37
C GLY A 212 10.08 18.99 -17.87
N ALA A 213 9.50 17.89 -17.35
CA ALA A 213 9.87 16.53 -17.79
C ALA A 213 9.15 16.08 -19.09
N GLY A 214 8.22 16.88 -19.62
CA GLY A 214 7.46 16.52 -20.81
C GLY A 214 6.44 15.40 -20.58
N LEU A 215 6.11 15.10 -19.33
CA LEU A 215 5.13 14.10 -18.93
C LEU A 215 3.72 14.70 -18.85
N ASP A 216 2.72 13.92 -19.20
CA ASP A 216 1.31 14.34 -19.30
C ASP A 216 0.46 13.51 -18.33
N TYR A 217 0.34 13.99 -17.09
CA TYR A 217 -0.48 13.37 -16.05
C TYR A 217 -1.96 13.48 -16.40
N ARG A 218 -2.74 12.40 -16.22
CA ARG A 218 -4.11 12.29 -16.73
C ARG A 218 -5.17 12.04 -15.67
N GLY A 219 -4.83 11.47 -14.54
CA GLY A 219 -5.80 11.19 -13.48
C GLY A 219 -5.38 10.07 -12.56
N VAL A 220 -6.19 9.85 -11.53
CA VAL A 220 -5.92 8.86 -10.47
C VAL A 220 -7.13 7.98 -10.21
N VAL A 221 -6.87 6.68 -9.97
CA VAL A 221 -7.81 5.69 -9.45
C VAL A 221 -7.34 5.27 -8.06
N ALA A 222 -8.18 5.45 -7.05
CA ALA A 222 -7.88 5.07 -5.69
C ALA A 222 -9.02 4.25 -5.09
N THR A 223 -8.71 3.09 -4.50
CA THR A 223 -9.70 2.20 -3.88
C THR A 223 -9.39 1.96 -2.41
N GLY A 224 -10.44 1.93 -1.56
CA GLY A 224 -10.29 1.76 -0.12
C GLY A 224 -9.35 2.81 0.48
N THR A 225 -9.56 4.08 0.17
CA THR A 225 -8.62 5.18 0.43
C THR A 225 -8.67 5.63 1.88
N PRO A 226 -7.59 5.47 2.67
CA PRO A 226 -7.50 6.05 4.01
C PRO A 226 -7.32 7.57 3.89
N ALA A 227 -8.27 8.32 4.42
CA ALA A 227 -8.23 9.78 4.51
C ALA A 227 -8.75 10.25 5.86
N ASN A 228 -8.37 11.44 6.29
CA ASN A 228 -8.68 12.00 7.61
C ASN A 228 -8.19 11.12 8.78
N ILE A 229 -7.17 10.29 8.55
CA ILE A 229 -6.57 9.38 9.54
C ILE A 229 -5.85 10.20 10.62
N GLU A 230 -5.25 11.34 10.28
CA GLU A 230 -4.62 12.28 11.19
C GLU A 230 -5.57 12.69 12.33
N ARG A 231 -6.81 12.98 12.02
CA ARG A 231 -7.85 13.38 13.00
C ARG A 231 -8.30 12.23 13.89
N VAL A 232 -8.34 11.02 13.34
CA VAL A 232 -8.69 9.80 14.10
C VAL A 232 -7.54 9.44 15.03
N PHE A 233 -6.32 9.47 14.52
CA PHE A 233 -5.11 9.11 15.26
C PHE A 233 -4.80 10.10 16.40
N ALA A 234 -5.03 11.39 16.20
CA ALA A 234 -4.91 12.41 17.28
C ALA A 234 -5.80 12.10 18.50
N ARG A 235 -6.90 11.38 18.30
CA ARG A 235 -7.83 10.98 19.38
C ARG A 235 -7.49 9.63 20.03
N ALA A 236 -6.47 8.93 19.51
CA ALA A 236 -6.06 7.65 20.09
C ALA A 236 -5.55 7.84 21.53
N GLY A 237 -5.88 6.90 22.40
CA GLY A 237 -5.54 7.00 23.83
C GLY A 237 -6.14 5.86 24.65
N PRO A 238 -5.84 5.79 25.95
CA PRO A 238 -6.30 4.74 26.85
C PRO A 238 -7.82 4.76 27.11
N ASP A 239 -8.47 5.92 26.95
CA ASP A 239 -9.89 6.12 27.27
C ASP A 239 -10.83 5.91 26.08
N LEU A 240 -10.33 5.37 24.95
CA LEU A 240 -11.19 5.01 23.83
C LEU A 240 -12.25 3.98 24.29
N PRO A 241 -13.50 4.11 23.82
CA PRO A 241 -14.50 3.09 24.12
C PRO A 241 -13.98 1.71 23.69
N PRO A 242 -14.04 0.70 24.58
CA PRO A 242 -13.58 -0.63 24.24
C PRO A 242 -14.43 -1.16 23.08
N ARG A 243 -13.86 -1.22 21.91
CA ARG A 243 -14.42 -1.87 20.73
C ARG A 243 -13.53 -3.06 20.38
N GLN A 244 -14.14 -4.11 19.85
CA GLN A 244 -13.37 -5.14 19.19
C GLN A 244 -12.70 -4.48 17.97
N THR A 245 -11.41 -4.21 18.11
CA THR A 245 -10.60 -3.65 17.03
C THR A 245 -9.99 -4.82 16.27
N PRO A 246 -10.18 -4.90 14.95
CA PRO A 246 -9.51 -5.93 14.15
C PRO A 246 -8.00 -5.90 14.38
N PRO A 247 -7.31 -7.07 14.45
CA PRO A 247 -5.85 -7.11 14.59
C PRO A 247 -5.11 -6.24 13.56
N ALA A 248 -5.61 -6.19 12.34
CA ALA A 248 -5.09 -5.33 11.27
C ALA A 248 -5.00 -3.85 11.68
N ALA A 249 -6.02 -3.30 12.35
CA ALA A 249 -6.02 -1.90 12.78
C ALA A 249 -4.93 -1.61 13.84
N ILE A 250 -4.60 -2.60 14.69
CA ILE A 250 -3.50 -2.48 15.64
C ILE A 250 -2.15 -2.50 14.89
N SER A 251 -2.01 -3.37 13.91
CA SER A 251 -0.81 -3.40 13.05
C SER A 251 -0.63 -2.08 12.29
N TYR A 252 -1.68 -1.54 11.69
CA TYR A 252 -1.61 -0.23 11.02
C TYR A 252 -1.23 0.89 11.99
N THR A 253 -1.82 0.90 13.18
CA THR A 253 -1.46 1.86 14.24
C THR A 253 0.03 1.72 14.61
N SER A 254 0.54 0.49 14.73
CA SER A 254 1.94 0.24 15.05
C SER A 254 2.89 0.72 13.95
N TYR A 255 2.52 0.57 12.67
CA TYR A 255 3.27 1.13 11.55
C TYR A 255 3.29 2.67 11.57
N ILE A 256 2.13 3.31 11.84
CA ILE A 256 2.06 4.77 11.99
C ILE A 256 2.97 5.23 13.14
N LEU A 257 2.93 4.54 14.29
CA LEU A 257 3.77 4.87 15.45
C LEU A 257 5.27 4.74 15.13
N ALA A 258 5.68 3.68 14.42
CA ALA A 258 7.06 3.48 14.01
C ALA A 258 7.54 4.60 13.06
N ALA A 259 6.72 4.92 12.04
CA ALA A 259 7.02 5.92 11.04
C ALA A 259 7.04 7.36 11.63
N LEU A 260 6.07 7.70 12.49
CA LEU A 260 6.06 9.00 13.18
C LEU A 260 7.24 9.17 14.15
N ARG A 261 7.63 8.10 14.83
CA ARG A 261 8.78 8.12 15.74
C ARG A 261 10.07 8.44 15.00
N GLU A 262 10.21 7.91 13.79
CA GLU A 262 11.37 8.13 12.93
C GLU A 262 11.34 9.53 12.30
N ALA A 263 10.21 9.91 11.70
CA ALA A 263 10.08 11.18 10.97
C ALA A 263 10.02 12.41 11.92
N HIS A 264 9.48 12.24 13.13
CA HIS A 264 9.24 13.31 14.10
C HIS A 264 9.71 12.94 15.51
N PRO A 265 11.03 12.71 15.71
CA PRO A 265 11.57 12.34 17.02
C PRO A 265 11.33 13.41 18.09
N GLU A 266 11.19 14.68 17.70
CA GLU A 266 10.90 15.82 18.58
C GLU A 266 9.55 15.71 19.29
N LEU A 267 8.57 15.02 18.71
CA LEU A 267 7.26 14.79 19.34
C LEU A 267 7.36 13.92 20.60
N GLY A 268 8.35 13.03 20.63
CA GLY A 268 8.53 12.09 21.73
C GLY A 268 7.34 11.17 21.90
N ILE A 269 6.86 10.54 20.84
CA ILE A 269 5.70 9.63 20.78
C ILE A 269 5.73 8.58 21.89
N ASP A 270 6.91 8.09 22.28
CA ASP A 270 7.06 7.09 23.35
C ASP A 270 6.53 7.52 24.71
N LYS A 271 6.36 8.83 24.96
CA LYS A 271 5.82 9.36 26.21
C LYS A 271 4.36 8.99 26.44
N VAL A 272 3.63 8.73 25.36
CA VAL A 272 2.20 8.36 25.40
C VAL A 272 1.97 6.87 25.17
N LEU A 273 3.02 6.08 24.97
CA LEU A 273 2.92 4.64 24.74
C LEU A 273 3.10 3.82 26.03
N THR A 274 2.34 2.75 26.12
CA THR A 274 2.60 1.67 27.10
C THR A 274 3.86 0.89 26.72
N PRO A 275 4.39 -0.01 27.59
CA PRO A 275 5.41 -0.96 27.19
C PRO A 275 5.00 -1.81 25.97
N ARG A 276 3.71 -2.19 25.88
CA ARG A 276 3.18 -2.95 24.75
C ARG A 276 3.13 -2.11 23.47
N GLY A 277 2.71 -0.86 23.57
CA GLY A 277 2.72 0.07 22.42
C GLY A 277 4.11 0.28 21.84
N ARG A 278 5.12 0.46 22.71
CA ARG A 278 6.53 0.56 22.28
C ARG A 278 7.03 -0.73 21.63
N GLU A 279 6.76 -1.86 22.25
CA GLU A 279 7.16 -3.17 21.72
C GLU A 279 6.58 -3.42 20.31
N LEU A 280 5.31 -3.10 20.08
CA LEU A 280 4.69 -3.26 18.76
C LEU A 280 5.20 -2.25 17.74
N ALA A 281 5.46 -1.00 18.14
CA ALA A 281 6.08 0.00 17.27
C ALA A 281 7.53 -0.39 16.89
N ASP A 282 8.29 -1.00 17.81
CA ASP A 282 9.62 -1.55 17.51
C ASP A 282 9.53 -2.74 16.55
N ALA A 283 8.61 -3.67 16.80
CA ALA A 283 8.39 -4.82 15.93
C ALA A 283 7.92 -4.41 14.52
N ALA A 284 7.14 -3.35 14.41
CA ALA A 284 6.63 -2.82 13.14
C ALA A 284 7.73 -2.38 12.18
N GLN A 285 8.89 -1.96 12.68
CA GLN A 285 10.01 -1.52 11.84
C GLN A 285 10.59 -2.65 10.97
N SER A 286 10.42 -3.91 11.37
CA SER A 286 11.03 -5.05 10.68
C SER A 286 10.05 -6.13 10.24
N LEU A 287 8.83 -6.15 10.78
CA LEU A 287 7.88 -7.21 10.49
C LEU A 287 6.98 -6.87 9.30
N CYS A 288 6.82 -7.84 8.41
CA CYS A 288 5.78 -7.79 7.39
C CYS A 288 4.39 -7.96 8.02
N LYS A 289 3.36 -7.44 7.33
CA LYS A 289 2.00 -7.37 7.87
C LYS A 289 1.49 -8.70 8.45
N PRO A 290 1.62 -9.88 7.80
CA PRO A 290 1.12 -11.12 8.38
C PRO A 290 1.81 -11.50 9.70
N ALA A 291 3.10 -11.22 9.82
CA ALA A 291 3.86 -11.49 11.04
C ALA A 291 3.51 -10.51 12.17
N LEU A 292 3.31 -9.23 11.84
CA LEU A 292 2.87 -8.24 12.82
C LEU A 292 1.43 -8.52 13.28
N ASP A 293 0.52 -8.91 12.41
CA ASP A 293 -0.85 -9.31 12.77
C ASP A 293 -0.83 -10.48 13.79
N GLN A 294 0.05 -11.45 13.60
CA GLN A 294 0.25 -12.54 14.59
C GLN A 294 0.85 -12.02 15.90
N ARG A 295 1.82 -11.10 15.83
CA ARG A 295 2.46 -10.49 17.00
C ARG A 295 1.49 -9.68 17.85
N VAL A 296 0.54 -8.98 17.21
CA VAL A 296 -0.52 -8.21 17.87
C VAL A 296 -1.34 -9.11 18.80
N GLY A 297 -1.72 -10.31 18.36
CA GLY A 297 -2.48 -11.26 19.18
C GLY A 297 -3.82 -10.69 19.64
N THR A 298 -4.05 -10.65 20.95
CA THR A 298 -5.27 -10.13 21.59
C THR A 298 -5.16 -8.67 22.05
N THR A 299 -4.09 -7.96 21.64
CA THR A 299 -3.88 -6.55 21.99
C THR A 299 -5.01 -5.71 21.42
N THR A 300 -5.52 -4.77 22.22
CA THR A 300 -6.51 -3.78 21.80
C THR A 300 -5.84 -2.43 21.55
N LEU A 301 -6.54 -1.51 20.88
CA LEU A 301 -6.01 -0.17 20.61
C LEU A 301 -5.66 0.58 21.91
N ASN A 302 -6.47 0.41 22.96
CA ASN A 302 -6.23 1.03 24.27
C ASN A 302 -4.94 0.53 24.93
N ASP A 303 -4.55 -0.73 24.69
CA ASP A 303 -3.35 -1.32 25.28
C ASP A 303 -2.05 -0.68 24.75
N LEU A 304 -2.14 0.06 23.64
CA LEU A 304 -0.99 0.75 23.04
C LEU A 304 -0.62 2.04 23.78
N PHE A 305 -1.60 2.70 24.41
CA PHE A 305 -1.47 4.08 24.88
C PHE A 305 -1.57 4.18 26.40
N SER A 306 -0.68 4.95 27.02
CA SER A 306 -0.70 5.34 28.44
C SER A 306 -1.30 6.73 28.65
N ALA A 307 -1.36 7.54 27.58
CA ALA A 307 -1.97 8.86 27.55
C ALA A 307 -2.52 9.16 26.14
N PRO A 308 -3.46 10.10 25.98
CA PRO A 308 -3.96 10.49 24.65
C PRO A 308 -2.85 11.03 23.75
N VAL A 309 -2.82 10.60 22.48
CA VAL A 309 -1.86 11.08 21.46
C VAL A 309 -1.95 12.60 21.30
N GLY A 310 -3.17 13.16 21.30
CA GLY A 310 -3.42 14.60 21.23
C GLY A 310 -2.87 15.41 22.42
N SER A 311 -2.37 14.77 23.47
CA SER A 311 -1.69 15.46 24.58
C SER A 311 -0.26 15.89 24.27
N LEU A 312 0.31 15.39 23.17
CA LEU A 312 1.68 15.74 22.74
C LEU A 312 1.67 17.15 22.11
N PRO A 313 2.55 18.05 22.55
CA PRO A 313 2.67 19.37 21.93
C PRO A 313 3.02 19.31 20.46
N GLY A 314 2.27 20.01 19.60
CA GLY A 314 2.51 20.08 18.15
C GLY A 314 2.02 18.89 17.35
N ILE A 315 1.40 17.87 17.99
CA ILE A 315 1.00 16.62 17.32
C ILE A 315 0.02 16.85 16.17
N ASP A 316 -0.98 17.72 16.32
CA ASP A 316 -1.99 17.95 15.28
C ASP A 316 -1.33 18.47 13.99
N ALA A 317 -0.45 19.49 14.10
CA ALA A 317 0.26 20.03 12.95
C ALA A 317 1.22 19.01 12.32
N ALA A 318 1.88 18.19 13.13
CA ALA A 318 2.75 17.13 12.64
C ALA A 318 1.95 16.05 11.91
N LEU A 319 0.80 15.61 12.43
CA LEU A 319 -0.07 14.63 11.79
C LEU A 319 -0.66 15.16 10.48
N ASP A 320 -1.13 16.42 10.46
CA ASP A 320 -1.62 17.07 9.23
C ASP A 320 -0.53 17.13 8.15
N SER A 321 0.69 17.49 8.53
CA SER A 321 1.83 17.52 7.60
C SER A 321 2.26 16.13 7.14
N PHE A 322 2.21 15.14 8.04
CA PHE A 322 2.69 13.79 7.80
C PHE A 322 1.74 12.99 6.91
N MET A 323 0.44 12.95 7.26
CA MET A 323 -0.54 12.05 6.62
C MET A 323 -1.82 12.73 6.14
N GLY A 324 -1.88 14.05 6.21
CA GLY A 324 -3.02 14.80 5.70
C GLY A 324 -3.19 14.60 4.20
N THR A 325 -4.45 14.51 3.75
CA THR A 325 -4.78 14.42 2.33
C THR A 325 -5.32 15.77 1.87
N PRO A 326 -4.71 16.43 0.84
CA PRO A 326 -5.24 17.65 0.27
C PRO A 326 -6.68 17.46 -0.23
N THR A 327 -7.53 18.46 -0.04
CA THR A 327 -8.92 18.41 -0.50
C THR A 327 -9.22 19.42 -1.62
N GLU A 328 -8.19 20.13 -2.09
CA GLU A 328 -8.26 21.10 -3.19
C GLU A 328 -6.92 21.16 -3.96
N GLY A 329 -6.93 21.76 -5.14
CA GLY A 329 -5.71 21.99 -5.94
C GLY A 329 -5.30 20.81 -6.82
N TYR A 330 -6.19 19.88 -7.09
CA TYR A 330 -5.97 18.81 -8.07
C TYR A 330 -6.19 19.33 -9.49
N SER A 331 -5.30 18.96 -10.39
CA SER A 331 -5.32 19.39 -11.79
C SER A 331 -6.08 18.43 -12.71
N ARG A 332 -6.33 17.21 -12.28
CA ARG A 332 -6.90 16.11 -13.06
C ARG A 332 -7.95 15.33 -12.29
N PRO A 333 -8.86 14.64 -13.02
CA PRO A 333 -9.96 13.88 -12.42
C PRO A 333 -9.50 12.79 -11.45
N ILE A 334 -10.32 12.53 -10.42
CA ILE A 334 -10.10 11.55 -9.36
C ILE A 334 -11.23 10.51 -9.39
N PHE A 335 -10.89 9.23 -9.42
CA PHE A 335 -11.80 8.12 -9.20
C PHE A 335 -11.58 7.55 -7.80
N LEU A 336 -12.65 7.47 -7.01
CA LEU A 336 -12.66 6.84 -5.71
C LEU A 336 -13.56 5.60 -5.75
N GLY A 337 -13.03 4.43 -5.37
CA GLY A 337 -13.77 3.17 -5.25
C GLY A 337 -13.85 2.70 -3.80
N GLN A 338 -15.07 2.35 -3.29
CA GLN A 338 -15.25 1.95 -1.91
C GLN A 338 -16.23 0.80 -1.75
N GLY A 339 -15.81 -0.26 -1.07
CA GLY A 339 -16.65 -1.36 -0.63
C GLY A 339 -17.39 -1.02 0.68
N LEU A 340 -18.68 -1.38 0.78
CA LEU A 340 -19.42 -1.12 2.03
C LEU A 340 -19.12 -2.13 3.14
N LEU A 341 -18.52 -3.28 2.80
CA LEU A 341 -18.09 -4.29 3.77
C LEU A 341 -16.60 -4.14 4.17
N ASP A 342 -15.97 -3.02 3.77
CA ASP A 342 -14.59 -2.73 4.09
C ASP A 342 -14.42 -2.47 5.59
N SER A 343 -13.69 -3.36 6.27
CA SER A 343 -13.37 -3.27 7.70
C SER A 343 -11.96 -2.74 7.97
N ASP A 344 -11.10 -2.65 6.95
CA ASP A 344 -9.74 -2.14 7.06
C ASP A 344 -9.72 -0.61 6.94
N VAL A 345 -10.37 -0.10 5.89
CA VAL A 345 -10.63 1.33 5.71
C VAL A 345 -12.14 1.55 5.70
N PRO A 346 -12.72 1.98 6.83
CA PRO A 346 -14.16 2.17 6.93
C PRO A 346 -14.71 3.07 5.83
N PRO A 347 -15.87 2.74 5.21
CA PRO A 347 -16.43 3.50 4.08
C PRO A 347 -16.55 5.00 4.33
N LEU A 348 -16.74 5.40 5.58
CA LEU A 348 -16.83 6.82 5.98
C LEU A 348 -15.54 7.59 5.64
N SER A 349 -14.37 6.97 5.65
CA SER A 349 -13.10 7.61 5.29
C SER A 349 -13.15 8.14 3.84
N THR A 350 -13.37 7.25 2.88
CA THR A 350 -13.46 7.61 1.45
C THR A 350 -14.65 8.51 1.15
N GLN A 351 -15.80 8.28 1.79
CA GLN A 351 -17.00 9.13 1.61
C GLN A 351 -16.77 10.56 2.11
N THR A 352 -16.08 10.72 3.26
CA THR A 352 -15.74 12.05 3.77
C THR A 352 -14.78 12.76 2.83
N LEU A 353 -13.76 12.07 2.32
CA LEU A 353 -12.84 12.64 1.33
C LEU A 353 -13.60 13.07 0.06
N TYR A 354 -14.49 12.22 -0.46
CA TYR A 354 -15.33 12.56 -1.61
C TYR A 354 -16.14 13.84 -1.38
N GLN A 355 -16.78 13.97 -0.22
CA GLN A 355 -17.55 15.17 0.12
C GLN A 355 -16.65 16.41 0.19
N GLN A 356 -15.47 16.31 0.84
CA GLN A 356 -14.51 17.41 0.92
C GLN A 356 -14.01 17.86 -0.46
N LEU A 357 -13.68 16.90 -1.34
CA LEU A 357 -13.26 17.20 -2.71
C LEU A 357 -14.39 17.86 -3.53
N THR A 358 -15.62 17.37 -3.38
CA THR A 358 -16.79 17.93 -4.05
C THR A 358 -17.11 19.34 -3.58
N ASP A 359 -17.06 19.59 -2.27
CA ASP A 359 -17.29 20.91 -1.68
C ASP A 359 -16.25 21.94 -2.17
N ASN A 360 -15.04 21.47 -2.46
CA ASN A 360 -13.95 22.26 -3.05
C ASN A 360 -13.91 22.24 -4.58
N HIS A 361 -15.01 21.80 -5.22
CA HIS A 361 -15.19 21.80 -6.69
C HIS A 361 -14.11 21.02 -7.46
N GLN A 362 -13.56 19.96 -6.87
CA GLN A 362 -12.63 19.09 -7.57
C GLN A 362 -13.38 18.11 -8.47
N ASP A 363 -12.77 17.73 -9.59
CA ASP A 363 -13.33 16.73 -10.52
C ASP A 363 -13.14 15.32 -9.92
N VAL A 364 -14.14 14.83 -9.20
CA VAL A 364 -14.10 13.56 -8.48
C VAL A 364 -15.36 12.74 -8.70
N GLU A 365 -15.22 11.45 -8.94
CA GLU A 365 -16.32 10.48 -8.96
C GLU A 365 -16.13 9.42 -7.89
N LEU A 366 -17.23 9.03 -7.22
CA LEU A 366 -17.26 7.99 -6.19
C LEU A 366 -18.10 6.81 -6.68
N HIS A 367 -17.49 5.62 -6.66
CA HIS A 367 -18.15 4.36 -6.96
C HIS A 367 -18.23 3.49 -5.70
N ILE A 368 -19.45 3.09 -5.36
CA ILE A 368 -19.74 2.25 -4.19
C ILE A 368 -20.01 0.83 -4.63
N TYR A 369 -19.36 -0.12 -3.97
CA TYR A 369 -19.50 -1.57 -4.19
C TYR A 369 -20.11 -2.21 -2.93
N PRO A 370 -21.46 -2.35 -2.87
CA PRO A 370 -22.16 -2.68 -1.62
C PRO A 370 -21.76 -4.03 -1.01
N ASP A 371 -21.41 -5.00 -1.85
CA ASP A 371 -21.14 -6.38 -1.45
C ASP A 371 -19.63 -6.69 -1.37
N GLN A 372 -18.77 -5.66 -1.45
CA GLN A 372 -17.33 -5.84 -1.46
C GLN A 372 -16.68 -5.42 -0.15
N ASP A 373 -15.72 -6.22 0.27
CA ASP A 373 -14.77 -5.90 1.34
C ASP A 373 -13.58 -5.07 0.78
N HIS A 374 -12.59 -4.83 1.62
CA HIS A 374 -11.38 -4.07 1.29
C HIS A 374 -10.64 -4.63 0.07
N SER A 375 -10.44 -5.94 0.02
CA SER A 375 -9.71 -6.61 -1.05
C SER A 375 -10.56 -6.78 -2.32
N GLY A 376 -11.83 -7.14 -2.16
CA GLY A 376 -12.77 -7.35 -3.26
C GLY A 376 -13.07 -6.09 -4.06
N THR A 377 -13.03 -4.93 -3.41
CA THR A 377 -13.24 -3.61 -4.06
C THR A 377 -12.25 -3.39 -5.21
N VAL A 378 -11.01 -3.85 -5.10
CA VAL A 378 -9.98 -3.68 -6.16
C VAL A 378 -10.45 -4.32 -7.46
N ILE A 379 -10.87 -5.59 -7.39
CA ILE A 379 -11.29 -6.36 -8.57
C ILE A 379 -12.66 -5.87 -9.07
N ALA A 380 -13.60 -5.62 -8.17
CA ALA A 380 -14.93 -5.13 -8.55
C ALA A 380 -14.91 -3.76 -9.22
N SER A 381 -13.91 -2.93 -8.92
CA SER A 381 -13.76 -1.60 -9.51
C SER A 381 -13.20 -1.61 -10.94
N MET A 382 -12.58 -2.71 -11.39
CA MET A 382 -11.91 -2.75 -12.71
C MET A 382 -12.79 -2.26 -13.88
N PRO A 383 -14.07 -2.67 -14.03
CA PRO A 383 -14.87 -2.18 -15.15
C PRO A 383 -15.10 -0.67 -15.14
N ASP A 384 -15.28 -0.07 -13.96
CA ASP A 384 -15.54 1.37 -13.82
C ASP A 384 -14.24 2.17 -13.96
N SER A 385 -13.18 1.75 -13.25
CA SER A 385 -11.87 2.40 -13.33
C SER A 385 -11.23 2.29 -14.72
N THR A 386 -11.51 1.22 -15.48
CA THR A 386 -11.09 1.10 -16.88
C THR A 386 -11.78 2.18 -17.73
N ARG A 387 -13.11 2.34 -17.61
CA ARG A 387 -13.83 3.40 -18.34
C ARG A 387 -13.31 4.80 -17.97
N PHE A 388 -13.05 5.00 -16.68
CA PHE A 388 -12.44 6.25 -16.21
C PHE A 388 -11.08 6.50 -16.85
N LEU A 389 -10.13 5.56 -16.78
CA LEU A 389 -8.78 5.74 -17.35
C LEU A 389 -8.84 5.88 -18.88
N GLN A 390 -9.68 5.12 -19.60
CA GLN A 390 -9.86 5.29 -21.04
C GLN A 390 -10.32 6.69 -21.39
N ARG A 391 -11.26 7.26 -20.62
CA ARG A 391 -11.75 8.62 -20.83
C ARG A 391 -10.66 9.68 -20.63
N VAL A 392 -9.93 9.63 -19.52
CA VAL A 392 -8.89 10.64 -19.20
C VAL A 392 -7.66 10.49 -20.08
N MET A 393 -7.31 9.30 -20.53
CA MET A 393 -6.19 9.04 -21.42
C MET A 393 -6.48 9.43 -22.88
N ALA A 394 -7.75 9.45 -23.30
CA ALA A 394 -8.15 9.85 -24.66
C ALA A 394 -7.99 11.36 -24.90
N GLY A 395 -8.20 12.20 -23.87
CA GLY A 395 -8.02 13.66 -23.93
C GLY A 395 -6.55 14.04 -23.92
#